data_3172faa3d98e0d50c8dbb09ced9755c9
#
_entry.id   3172faa3d98e0d50c8dbb09ced9755c9
#
_cell.length_a   1.000
_cell.length_b   1.000
_cell.length_c   1.000
_cell.angle_alpha   90.00
_cell.angle_beta   90.00
_cell.angle_gamma   90.00
#
_symmetry.space_group_name_H-M   'P 1'
#
loop_
_entity.id
_entity.type
_entity.pdbx_description
1 polymer ?
#
loop_
_entity_poly.entity_id
_entity_poly.type
_entity_poly.pdbx_seq_one_letter_code
_entity_poly.pdbx_strand_id
1 'polypeptide(L)'
;MLKYPCLVLDHDDTVVQSEKTIGYPFFCYILDRFRPGQTITLEQFAQDCYELGFAEMCRSRWQFTPKELEDEYHGWMDYVMTHIPDVFPGIGNVIRRQKEEGGMVCVVSHSSVVNITRYYETHFGVQPDVIYGWDYPEELRKPNPFPLLDIMEKYDFSPEQMLVVDDMKLAWNMAHPLGVKVAFAGWGRTAFPELTKEMKTLCDYSFDTPEELERFLFEENSL
;
A
#
# COMPACT_ATOMS: atom_id res chain seq x y z
N MET A 1 -22.55 -14.12 -6.55
CA MET A 1 -21.41 -13.97 -7.51
C MET A 1 -20.61 -12.77 -7.05
N LEU A 2 -19.28 -12.90 -6.93
CA LEU A 2 -18.44 -11.78 -6.50
C LEU A 2 -18.57 -10.60 -7.45
N LYS A 3 -18.64 -9.40 -6.91
CA LYS A 3 -18.72 -8.15 -7.69
C LYS A 3 -17.42 -7.94 -8.49
N TYR A 4 -16.28 -8.27 -7.86
CA TYR A 4 -14.96 -8.29 -8.47
C TYR A 4 -14.25 -9.61 -8.12
N PRO A 5 -14.19 -10.57 -9.05
CA PRO A 5 -13.50 -11.84 -8.80
C PRO A 5 -12.00 -11.70 -8.46
N CYS A 6 -11.35 -10.63 -8.94
CA CYS A 6 -9.95 -10.33 -8.65
C CYS A 6 -9.82 -9.01 -7.90
N LEU A 7 -9.39 -9.06 -6.64
CA LEU A 7 -9.08 -7.90 -5.81
C LEU A 7 -7.57 -7.70 -5.79
N VAL A 8 -7.10 -6.55 -6.25
CA VAL A 8 -5.69 -6.17 -6.26
C VAL A 8 -5.47 -5.11 -5.21
N LEU A 9 -4.80 -5.46 -4.12
CA LEU A 9 -4.55 -4.56 -2.99
C LEU A 9 -3.12 -3.99 -3.07
N ASP A 10 -2.97 -2.72 -2.80
CA ASP A 10 -1.71 -2.23 -2.27
C ASP A 10 -1.50 -2.75 -0.84
N HIS A 11 -0.30 -2.58 -0.29
CA HIS A 11 0.05 -3.10 1.01
C HIS A 11 0.25 -2.00 2.06
N ASP A 12 1.23 -1.12 1.82
CA ASP A 12 1.60 -0.07 2.76
C ASP A 12 0.51 1.01 2.80
N ASP A 13 0.05 1.34 4.00
CA ASP A 13 -1.04 2.30 4.25
C ASP A 13 -2.38 2.02 3.54
N THR A 14 -2.51 0.81 2.99
CA THR A 14 -3.76 0.24 2.48
C THR A 14 -4.20 -0.98 3.30
N VAL A 15 -3.33 -1.97 3.47
CA VAL A 15 -3.58 -3.17 4.30
C VAL A 15 -2.97 -3.00 5.69
N VAL A 16 -1.75 -2.51 5.77
CA VAL A 16 -1.02 -2.26 7.02
C VAL A 16 -0.73 -0.78 7.22
N GLN A 17 -0.68 -0.33 8.49
CA GLN A 17 -0.35 1.04 8.89
C GLN A 17 1.18 1.21 8.96
N SER A 18 1.88 0.94 7.86
CA SER A 18 3.35 0.87 7.84
C SER A 18 4.01 2.20 8.13
N GLU A 19 3.52 3.30 7.57
CA GLU A 19 4.05 4.63 7.82
C GLU A 19 3.97 4.99 9.30
N LYS A 20 2.79 4.84 9.92
CA LYS A 20 2.54 5.21 11.30
C LYS A 20 3.24 4.30 12.31
N THR A 21 3.23 2.98 12.08
CA THR A 21 3.59 2.01 13.12
C THR A 21 5.02 1.49 13.02
N ILE A 22 5.66 1.61 11.86
CA ILE A 22 7.07 1.21 11.68
C ILE A 22 7.93 2.28 11.00
N GLY A 23 7.51 2.89 9.90
CA GLY A 23 8.31 3.83 9.13
C GLY A 23 8.68 5.08 9.92
N TYR A 24 7.68 5.77 10.45
CA TYR A 24 7.88 6.96 11.27
C TYR A 24 8.66 6.69 12.58
N PRO A 25 8.34 5.65 13.38
CA PRO A 25 9.13 5.32 14.56
C PRO A 25 10.59 5.01 14.24
N PHE A 26 10.86 4.27 13.17
CA PHE A 26 12.22 4.02 12.73
C PHE A 26 12.94 5.30 12.30
N PHE A 27 12.27 6.15 11.52
CA PHE A 27 12.83 7.42 11.11
C PHE A 27 13.17 8.32 12.31
N CYS A 28 12.30 8.40 13.32
CA CYS A 28 12.59 9.15 14.54
C CYS A 28 13.83 8.61 15.27
N TYR A 29 14.00 7.30 15.33
CA TYR A 29 15.20 6.68 15.89
C TYR A 29 16.46 7.05 15.10
N ILE A 30 16.44 6.99 13.78
CA ILE A 30 17.57 7.35 12.90
C ILE A 30 17.85 8.86 12.98
N LEU A 31 16.81 9.68 13.00
CA LEU A 31 16.94 11.13 13.10
C LEU A 31 17.64 11.53 14.41
N ASP A 32 17.23 10.98 15.55
CA ASP A 32 17.90 11.23 16.84
C ASP A 32 19.36 10.79 16.83
N ARG A 33 19.65 9.66 16.16
CA ARG A 33 21.04 9.16 16.03
C ARG A 33 21.94 10.08 15.20
N PHE A 34 21.44 10.63 14.08
CA PHE A 34 22.23 11.41 13.15
C PHE A 34 22.13 12.93 13.40
N ARG A 35 21.03 13.37 14.01
CA ARG A 35 20.72 14.79 14.32
C ARG A 35 20.15 14.91 15.73
N PRO A 36 20.95 14.66 16.77
CA PRO A 36 20.48 14.62 18.15
C PRO A 36 19.66 15.87 18.54
N GLY A 37 18.50 15.62 19.15
CA GLY A 37 17.58 16.66 19.59
C GLY A 37 16.70 17.28 18.50
N GLN A 38 16.80 16.83 17.26
CA GLN A 38 15.84 17.19 16.21
C GLN A 38 14.66 16.24 16.23
N THR A 39 13.48 16.78 15.95
CA THR A 39 12.21 16.02 15.93
C THR A 39 11.39 16.39 14.71
N ILE A 40 10.49 15.50 14.31
CA ILE A 40 9.51 15.68 13.24
C ILE A 40 8.17 15.12 13.73
N THR A 41 7.05 15.67 13.32
CA THR A 41 5.74 15.05 13.55
C THR A 41 5.44 14.00 12.49
N LEU A 42 4.54 13.06 12.80
CA LEU A 42 4.07 12.06 11.82
C LEU A 42 3.49 12.74 10.56
N GLU A 43 2.68 13.77 10.73
CA GLU A 43 2.08 14.52 9.62
C GLU A 43 3.14 15.14 8.72
N GLN A 44 4.16 15.78 9.31
CA GLN A 44 5.24 16.40 8.54
C GLN A 44 6.12 15.35 7.85
N PHE A 45 6.42 14.24 8.54
CA PHE A 45 7.15 13.11 7.95
C PHE A 45 6.42 12.54 6.74
N ALA A 46 5.14 12.25 6.90
CA ALA A 46 4.30 11.69 5.85
C ALA A 46 4.17 12.66 4.66
N GLN A 47 3.97 13.96 4.92
CA GLN A 47 3.90 14.98 3.87
C GLN A 47 5.23 15.12 3.11
N ASP A 48 6.36 15.19 3.83
CA ASP A 48 7.67 15.28 3.20
C ASP A 48 8.00 14.03 2.37
N CYS A 49 7.64 12.84 2.84
CA CYS A 49 7.77 11.59 2.08
C CYS A 49 6.90 11.60 0.81
N TYR A 50 5.67 12.11 0.90
CA TYR A 50 4.77 12.20 -0.24
C TYR A 50 5.27 13.20 -1.30
N GLU A 51 5.72 14.39 -0.87
CA GLU A 51 6.14 15.47 -1.77
C GLU A 51 7.50 15.19 -2.43
N LEU A 52 8.45 14.66 -1.67
CA LEU A 52 9.85 14.55 -2.06
C LEU A 52 10.27 13.10 -2.34
N GLY A 53 9.60 12.14 -1.74
CA GLY A 53 10.10 10.78 -1.56
C GLY A 53 11.13 10.69 -0.42
N PHE A 54 11.19 9.52 0.23
CA PHE A 54 11.97 9.33 1.46
C PHE A 54 13.45 9.73 1.32
N ALA A 55 14.12 9.24 0.28
CA ALA A 55 15.55 9.50 0.11
C ALA A 55 15.88 11.00 -0.13
N GLU A 56 15.00 11.70 -0.87
CA GLU A 56 15.18 13.13 -1.12
C GLU A 56 14.83 13.96 0.13
N MET A 57 13.81 13.57 0.87
CA MET A 57 13.51 14.17 2.19
C MET A 57 14.74 14.07 3.10
N CYS A 58 15.36 12.90 3.21
CA CYS A 58 16.56 12.71 4.03
C CYS A 58 17.71 13.61 3.58
N ARG A 59 17.93 13.78 2.26
CA ARG A 59 19.00 14.64 1.73
C ARG A 59 18.71 16.12 1.91
N SER A 60 17.54 16.57 1.49
CA SER A 60 17.21 17.98 1.38
C SER A 60 16.77 18.61 2.71
N ARG A 61 15.93 17.92 3.50
CA ARG A 61 15.43 18.44 4.78
C ARG A 61 16.41 18.17 5.92
N TRP A 62 17.02 16.98 5.94
CA TRP A 62 17.80 16.50 7.08
C TRP A 62 19.30 16.44 6.80
N GLN A 63 19.72 16.74 5.54
CA GLN A 63 21.13 16.80 5.13
C GLN A 63 21.89 15.49 5.42
N PHE A 64 21.23 14.35 5.20
CA PHE A 64 21.88 13.05 5.34
C PHE A 64 22.95 12.89 4.26
N THR A 65 24.11 12.48 4.69
CA THR A 65 25.21 12.11 3.80
C THR A 65 24.94 10.79 3.10
N PRO A 66 25.61 10.47 1.98
CA PRO A 66 25.48 9.15 1.34
C PRO A 66 25.74 7.98 2.29
N LYS A 67 26.68 8.12 3.23
CA LYS A 67 26.97 7.10 4.23
C LYS A 67 25.84 6.93 5.25
N GLU A 68 25.24 8.02 5.70
CA GLU A 68 24.09 7.96 6.61
C GLU A 68 22.86 7.34 5.95
N LEU A 69 22.65 7.57 4.65
CA LEU A 69 21.59 6.89 3.89
C LEU A 69 21.84 5.38 3.73
N GLU A 70 23.08 4.98 3.54
CA GLU A 70 23.47 3.57 3.52
C GLU A 70 23.26 2.91 4.90
N ASP A 71 23.67 3.57 5.97
CA ASP A 71 23.48 3.08 7.35
C ASP A 71 22.00 3.04 7.73
N GLU A 72 21.20 4.01 7.29
CA GLU A 72 19.73 4.00 7.45
C GLU A 72 19.12 2.80 6.75
N TYR A 73 19.46 2.56 5.47
CA TYR A 73 18.94 1.43 4.69
C TYR A 73 19.23 0.08 5.36
N HIS A 74 20.47 -0.13 5.82
CA HIS A 74 20.82 -1.35 6.53
C HIS A 74 20.09 -1.47 7.86
N GLY A 75 19.98 -0.37 8.61
CA GLY A 75 19.19 -0.33 9.84
C GLY A 75 17.70 -0.63 9.61
N TRP A 76 17.13 -0.10 8.52
CA TRP A 76 15.77 -0.41 8.10
C TRP A 76 15.56 -1.89 7.83
N MET A 77 16.46 -2.52 7.06
CA MET A 77 16.37 -3.95 6.76
C MET A 77 16.39 -4.81 8.04
N ASP A 78 17.22 -4.47 9.01
CA ASP A 78 17.25 -5.16 10.30
C ASP A 78 15.98 -4.89 11.13
N TYR A 79 15.49 -3.65 11.11
CA TYR A 79 14.32 -3.22 11.88
C TYR A 79 13.05 -3.92 11.43
N VAL A 80 12.79 -3.96 10.13
CA VAL A 80 11.57 -4.60 9.57
C VAL A 80 11.56 -6.12 9.78
N MET A 81 12.69 -6.75 10.02
CA MET A 81 12.73 -8.18 10.34
C MET A 81 12.12 -8.51 11.71
N THR A 82 12.11 -7.55 12.63
CA THR A 82 11.65 -7.74 14.02
C THR A 82 10.38 -6.93 14.34
N HIS A 83 10.00 -6.00 13.48
CA HIS A 83 8.83 -5.16 13.67
C HIS A 83 7.79 -5.46 12.58
N ILE A 84 6.57 -5.77 13.01
CA ILE A 84 5.44 -6.06 12.15
C ILE A 84 4.47 -4.88 12.29
N PRO A 85 4.07 -4.22 11.17
CA PRO A 85 3.14 -3.12 11.24
C PRO A 85 1.75 -3.58 11.70
N ASP A 86 1.02 -2.69 12.37
CA ASP A 86 -0.39 -2.91 12.65
C ASP A 86 -1.21 -2.93 11.35
N VAL A 87 -2.32 -3.67 11.35
CA VAL A 87 -3.26 -3.67 10.24
C VAL A 87 -4.36 -2.62 10.42
N PHE A 88 -4.94 -2.17 9.32
CA PHE A 88 -6.17 -1.40 9.41
C PHE A 88 -7.32 -2.30 9.89
N PRO A 89 -8.09 -1.87 10.92
CA PRO A 89 -9.26 -2.62 11.37
C PRO A 89 -10.23 -2.90 10.22
N GLY A 90 -10.75 -4.12 10.14
CA GLY A 90 -11.71 -4.52 9.10
C GLY A 90 -11.09 -5.10 7.83
N ILE A 91 -9.86 -4.71 7.43
CA ILE A 91 -9.28 -5.17 6.15
C ILE A 91 -9.10 -6.70 6.09
N GLY A 92 -8.82 -7.33 7.23
CA GLY A 92 -8.73 -8.79 7.30
C GLY A 92 -10.03 -9.51 6.97
N ASN A 93 -11.20 -8.90 7.21
CA ASN A 93 -12.48 -9.46 6.81
C ASN A 93 -12.63 -9.42 5.29
N VAL A 94 -12.27 -8.30 4.66
CA VAL A 94 -12.27 -8.17 3.19
C VAL A 94 -11.42 -9.27 2.55
N ILE A 95 -10.18 -9.45 3.04
CA ILE A 95 -9.23 -10.43 2.50
C ILE A 95 -9.76 -11.86 2.64
N ARG A 96 -10.18 -12.26 3.86
CA ARG A 96 -10.69 -13.61 4.11
C ARG A 96 -11.96 -13.89 3.32
N ARG A 97 -12.92 -12.97 3.35
CA ARG A 97 -14.21 -13.15 2.66
C ARG A 97 -14.03 -13.25 1.15
N GLN A 98 -13.15 -12.44 0.55
CA GLN A 98 -12.83 -12.54 -0.88
C GLN A 98 -12.37 -13.96 -1.25
N LYS A 99 -11.47 -14.55 -0.45
CA LYS A 99 -10.96 -15.90 -0.68
C LYS A 99 -12.00 -16.99 -0.38
N GLU A 100 -12.77 -16.86 0.69
CA GLU A 100 -13.84 -17.81 1.08
C GLU A 100 -14.96 -17.88 0.02
N GLU A 101 -15.27 -16.76 -0.63
CA GLU A 101 -16.25 -16.70 -1.71
C GLU A 101 -15.66 -17.10 -3.09
N GLY A 102 -14.40 -17.57 -3.13
CA GLY A 102 -13.73 -18.10 -4.33
C GLY A 102 -13.09 -17.04 -5.22
N GLY A 103 -12.90 -15.83 -4.72
CA GLY A 103 -12.17 -14.76 -5.43
C GLY A 103 -10.66 -14.82 -5.20
N MET A 104 -9.92 -14.09 -6.02
CA MET A 104 -8.49 -13.89 -5.87
C MET A 104 -8.17 -12.64 -5.09
N VAL A 105 -7.09 -12.70 -4.30
CA VAL A 105 -6.43 -11.55 -3.65
C VAL A 105 -5.01 -11.47 -4.17
N CYS A 106 -4.72 -10.43 -4.95
CA CYS A 106 -3.39 -10.12 -5.44
C CYS A 106 -2.84 -8.90 -4.68
N VAL A 107 -1.53 -8.80 -4.54
CA VAL A 107 -0.88 -7.62 -3.94
C VAL A 107 0.09 -7.00 -4.94
N VAL A 108 0.00 -5.69 -5.13
CA VAL A 108 0.92 -4.89 -5.95
C VAL A 108 1.43 -3.73 -5.11
N SER A 109 2.66 -3.82 -4.62
CA SER A 109 3.22 -2.87 -3.66
C SER A 109 4.70 -2.56 -3.91
N HIS A 110 5.19 -1.49 -3.30
CA HIS A 110 6.63 -1.21 -3.20
C HIS A 110 7.29 -1.84 -1.97
N SER A 111 6.56 -2.62 -1.18
CA SER A 111 7.13 -3.47 -0.13
C SER A 111 7.73 -4.76 -0.70
N SER A 112 8.70 -5.37 0.01
CA SER A 112 9.30 -6.64 -0.41
C SER A 112 8.32 -7.81 -0.26
N VAL A 113 8.41 -8.78 -1.17
CA VAL A 113 7.58 -10.00 -1.16
C VAL A 113 7.68 -10.74 0.18
N VAL A 114 8.88 -10.82 0.74
CA VAL A 114 9.13 -11.48 2.04
C VAL A 114 8.37 -10.81 3.18
N ASN A 115 8.34 -9.47 3.24
CA ASN A 115 7.62 -8.74 4.28
C ASN A 115 6.10 -8.91 4.12
N ILE A 116 5.58 -8.73 2.90
CA ILE A 116 4.15 -8.92 2.60
C ILE A 116 3.71 -10.33 3.02
N THR A 117 4.43 -11.37 2.59
CA THR A 117 4.14 -12.77 2.95
C THR A 117 4.08 -12.96 4.46
N ARG A 118 5.09 -12.46 5.19
CA ARG A 118 5.15 -12.57 6.65
C ARG A 118 4.00 -11.85 7.34
N TYR A 119 3.63 -10.66 6.87
CA TYR A 119 2.57 -9.86 7.49
C TYR A 119 1.19 -10.49 7.23
N TYR A 120 0.94 -10.99 6.03
CA TYR A 120 -0.29 -11.71 5.71
C TYR A 120 -0.44 -12.99 6.55
N GLU A 121 0.64 -13.77 6.72
CA GLU A 121 0.63 -14.96 7.58
C GLU A 121 0.32 -14.58 9.04
N THR A 122 1.01 -13.56 9.56
CA THR A 122 0.90 -13.16 10.96
C THR A 122 -0.48 -12.61 11.30
N HIS A 123 -1.05 -11.76 10.43
CA HIS A 123 -2.29 -11.06 10.73
C HIS A 123 -3.55 -11.78 10.27
N PHE A 124 -3.46 -12.53 9.18
CA PHE A 124 -4.65 -13.08 8.53
C PHE A 124 -4.68 -14.61 8.47
N GLY A 125 -3.53 -15.28 8.59
CA GLY A 125 -3.40 -16.72 8.41
C GLY A 125 -3.72 -17.20 6.99
N VAL A 126 -3.74 -16.28 6.02
CA VAL A 126 -3.95 -16.57 4.58
C VAL A 126 -2.93 -15.81 3.77
N GLN A 127 -2.59 -16.34 2.60
CA GLN A 127 -1.64 -15.70 1.68
C GLN A 127 -2.36 -15.09 0.47
N PRO A 128 -1.84 -13.99 -0.10
CA PRO A 128 -2.25 -13.53 -1.42
C PRO A 128 -1.97 -14.62 -2.46
N ASP A 129 -2.78 -14.64 -3.51
CA ASP A 129 -2.58 -15.58 -4.62
C ASP A 129 -1.38 -15.20 -5.49
N VAL A 130 -1.11 -13.90 -5.60
CA VAL A 130 0.06 -13.34 -6.30
C VAL A 130 0.54 -12.09 -5.58
N ILE A 131 1.87 -11.89 -5.54
CA ILE A 131 2.49 -10.69 -4.99
C ILE A 131 3.47 -10.12 -6.01
N TYR A 132 3.30 -8.85 -6.38
CA TYR A 132 4.25 -8.03 -7.12
C TYR A 132 4.82 -6.99 -6.16
N GLY A 133 6.04 -7.23 -5.69
CA GLY A 133 6.71 -6.42 -4.68
C GLY A 133 7.95 -5.71 -5.20
N TRP A 134 8.71 -5.12 -4.28
CA TRP A 134 9.97 -4.46 -4.55
C TRP A 134 11.03 -5.35 -5.22
N ASP A 135 10.89 -6.67 -5.10
CA ASP A 135 11.80 -7.66 -5.66
C ASP A 135 11.73 -7.76 -7.18
N TYR A 136 10.70 -7.20 -7.81
CA TYR A 136 10.62 -7.09 -9.26
C TYR A 136 11.53 -5.98 -9.80
N PRO A 137 12.02 -6.07 -11.06
CA PRO A 137 12.73 -4.98 -11.72
C PRO A 137 11.96 -3.67 -11.65
N GLU A 138 12.65 -2.55 -11.45
CA GLU A 138 12.03 -1.23 -11.25
C GLU A 138 11.07 -0.87 -12.39
N GLU A 139 11.44 -1.17 -13.62
CA GLU A 139 10.64 -0.91 -14.82
C GLU A 139 9.35 -1.74 -14.92
N LEU A 140 9.18 -2.78 -14.07
CA LEU A 140 7.98 -3.63 -14.03
C LEU A 140 7.09 -3.33 -12.81
N ARG A 141 7.52 -2.46 -11.90
CA ARG A 141 6.74 -2.10 -10.71
C ARG A 141 5.69 -1.03 -11.05
N LYS A 142 4.70 -0.86 -10.17
CA LYS A 142 3.78 0.27 -10.29
C LYS A 142 4.57 1.60 -10.32
N PRO A 143 4.24 2.54 -11.22
CA PRO A 143 3.00 2.65 -12.00
C PRO A 143 3.01 1.90 -13.35
N ASN A 144 3.99 1.04 -13.65
CA ASN A 144 3.96 0.24 -14.86
C ASN A 144 2.75 -0.72 -14.84
N PRO A 145 2.00 -0.88 -15.93
CA PRO A 145 0.82 -1.75 -16.00
C PRO A 145 1.14 -3.25 -15.97
N PHE A 146 2.41 -3.66 -16.02
CA PHE A 146 2.84 -5.05 -16.07
C PHE A 146 2.16 -5.96 -15.03
N PRO A 147 2.06 -5.61 -13.73
CA PRO A 147 1.42 -6.50 -12.75
C PRO A 147 -0.02 -6.84 -13.12
N LEU A 148 -0.81 -5.88 -13.59
CA LEU A 148 -2.20 -6.10 -13.96
C LEU A 148 -2.31 -6.90 -15.26
N LEU A 149 -1.46 -6.63 -16.25
CA LEU A 149 -1.42 -7.37 -17.52
C LEU A 149 -1.05 -8.84 -17.28
N ASP A 150 -0.07 -9.11 -16.42
CA ASP A 150 0.36 -10.46 -16.07
C ASP A 150 -0.72 -11.23 -15.30
N ILE A 151 -1.47 -10.57 -14.40
CA ILE A 151 -2.65 -11.16 -13.73
C ILE A 151 -3.74 -11.50 -14.74
N MET A 152 -4.08 -10.58 -15.65
CA MET A 152 -5.09 -10.81 -16.69
C MET A 152 -4.72 -12.01 -17.57
N GLU A 153 -3.47 -12.06 -18.04
CA GLU A 153 -2.99 -13.14 -18.91
C GLU A 153 -2.96 -14.50 -18.20
N LYS A 154 -2.45 -14.56 -16.97
CA LYS A 154 -2.29 -15.80 -16.22
C LYS A 154 -3.58 -16.41 -15.72
N TYR A 155 -4.56 -15.59 -15.38
CA TYR A 155 -5.78 -16.02 -14.70
C TYR A 155 -7.05 -15.77 -15.50
N ASP A 156 -6.90 -15.32 -16.75
CA ASP A 156 -8.01 -15.06 -17.70
C ASP A 156 -9.04 -14.06 -17.16
N PHE A 157 -8.57 -12.98 -16.53
CA PHE A 157 -9.42 -11.90 -16.09
C PHE A 157 -9.52 -10.78 -17.13
N SER A 158 -10.74 -10.26 -17.31
CA SER A 158 -10.94 -8.98 -18.00
C SER A 158 -10.78 -7.82 -17.03
N PRO A 159 -10.53 -6.58 -17.53
CA PRO A 159 -10.42 -5.39 -16.67
C PRO A 159 -11.62 -5.17 -15.76
N GLU A 160 -12.84 -5.48 -16.23
CA GLU A 160 -14.09 -5.30 -15.48
C GLU A 160 -14.23 -6.26 -14.30
N GLN A 161 -13.48 -7.35 -14.29
CA GLN A 161 -13.47 -8.34 -13.22
C GLN A 161 -12.47 -8.00 -12.11
N MET A 162 -11.69 -6.94 -12.30
CA MET A 162 -10.63 -6.52 -11.38
C MET A 162 -10.98 -5.22 -10.68
N LEU A 163 -10.61 -5.11 -9.40
CA LEU A 163 -10.63 -3.86 -8.64
C LEU A 163 -9.26 -3.66 -7.99
N VAL A 164 -8.63 -2.54 -8.28
CA VAL A 164 -7.43 -2.09 -7.57
C VAL A 164 -7.86 -1.24 -6.37
N VAL A 165 -7.30 -1.51 -5.19
CA VAL A 165 -7.51 -0.72 -3.96
C VAL A 165 -6.16 -0.21 -3.49
N ASP A 166 -6.00 1.11 -3.43
CA ASP A 166 -4.71 1.74 -3.13
C ASP A 166 -4.95 3.15 -2.56
N ASP A 167 -4.00 3.65 -1.78
CA ASP A 167 -4.04 4.97 -1.17
C ASP A 167 -3.29 6.05 -1.97
N MET A 168 -2.61 5.65 -3.08
CA MET A 168 -1.71 6.52 -3.84
C MET A 168 -2.04 6.57 -5.35
N LYS A 169 -1.74 7.72 -5.97
CA LYS A 169 -1.96 7.98 -7.40
C LYS A 169 -1.20 7.01 -8.33
N LEU A 170 -0.13 6.39 -7.86
CA LEU A 170 0.64 5.43 -8.67
C LEU A 170 -0.20 4.25 -9.15
N ALA A 171 -1.12 3.77 -8.32
CA ALA A 171 -2.04 2.70 -8.70
C ALA A 171 -3.07 3.17 -9.74
N TRP A 172 -3.58 4.38 -9.62
CA TRP A 172 -4.45 4.95 -10.64
C TRP A 172 -3.73 5.06 -11.98
N ASN A 173 -2.48 5.54 -11.98
CA ASN A 173 -1.65 5.60 -13.20
C ASN A 173 -1.42 4.21 -13.83
N MET A 174 -1.30 3.16 -13.01
CA MET A 174 -1.14 1.78 -13.46
C MET A 174 -2.44 1.20 -14.07
N ALA A 175 -3.57 1.42 -13.41
CA ALA A 175 -4.83 0.73 -13.68
C ALA A 175 -5.70 1.44 -14.73
N HIS A 176 -5.80 2.76 -14.65
CA HIS A 176 -6.69 3.56 -15.49
C HIS A 176 -6.48 3.37 -17.00
N PRO A 177 -5.22 3.33 -17.54
CA PRO A 177 -4.99 3.09 -18.96
C PRO A 177 -5.48 1.74 -19.48
N LEU A 178 -5.66 0.75 -18.58
CA LEU A 178 -6.15 -0.59 -18.89
C LEU A 178 -7.68 -0.71 -18.73
N GLY A 179 -8.37 0.32 -18.25
CA GLY A 179 -9.80 0.27 -17.95
C GLY A 179 -10.14 -0.48 -16.64
N VAL A 180 -9.15 -0.84 -15.84
CA VAL A 180 -9.36 -1.46 -14.52
C VAL A 180 -9.84 -0.41 -13.54
N LYS A 181 -10.89 -0.74 -12.77
CA LYS A 181 -11.47 0.15 -11.77
C LYS A 181 -10.53 0.32 -10.57
N VAL A 182 -10.50 1.55 -10.04
CA VAL A 182 -9.67 1.91 -8.88
C VAL A 182 -10.55 2.42 -7.74
N ALA A 183 -10.34 1.88 -6.56
CA ALA A 183 -10.91 2.35 -5.31
C ALA A 183 -9.82 3.00 -4.45
N PHE A 184 -10.06 4.23 -4.05
CA PHE A 184 -9.19 4.94 -3.12
C PHE A 184 -9.39 4.43 -1.69
N ALA A 185 -8.30 3.97 -1.06
CA ALA A 185 -8.23 3.58 0.34
C ALA A 185 -8.05 4.83 1.23
N GLY A 186 -9.12 5.61 1.39
CA GLY A 186 -9.08 6.90 2.11
C GLY A 186 -8.68 6.78 3.59
N TRP A 187 -8.86 5.61 4.19
CA TRP A 187 -8.45 5.33 5.58
C TRP A 187 -6.93 5.40 5.78
N GLY A 188 -6.13 5.17 4.72
CA GLY A 188 -4.67 5.23 4.76
C GLY A 188 -4.12 6.67 4.77
N ARG A 189 -4.90 7.64 4.31
CA ARG A 189 -4.44 9.03 4.06
C ARG A 189 -5.28 10.11 4.74
N THR A 190 -5.80 9.83 5.91
CA THR A 190 -6.67 10.78 6.65
C THR A 190 -5.97 12.09 7.03
N ALA A 191 -4.64 12.10 7.12
CA ALA A 191 -3.84 13.30 7.44
C ALA A 191 -3.58 14.21 6.22
N PHE A 192 -4.01 13.83 4.99
CA PHE A 192 -3.69 14.55 3.75
C PHE A 192 -4.94 15.01 2.99
N PRO A 193 -5.57 16.13 3.38
CA PRO A 193 -6.83 16.57 2.77
C PRO A 193 -6.73 16.82 1.25
N GLU A 194 -5.63 17.40 0.77
CA GLU A 194 -5.45 17.71 -0.65
C GLU A 194 -5.26 16.45 -1.50
N LEU A 195 -4.45 15.50 -1.03
CA LEU A 195 -4.31 14.18 -1.65
C LEU A 195 -5.65 13.45 -1.68
N THR A 196 -6.34 13.39 -0.53
CA THR A 196 -7.65 12.77 -0.42
C THR A 196 -8.64 13.36 -1.42
N LYS A 197 -8.66 14.67 -1.59
CA LYS A 197 -9.52 15.37 -2.56
C LYS A 197 -9.14 15.01 -4.00
N GLU A 198 -7.86 14.99 -4.34
CA GLU A 198 -7.38 14.58 -5.66
C GLU A 198 -7.79 13.14 -5.95
N MET A 199 -7.50 12.21 -5.05
CA MET A 199 -7.78 10.79 -5.22
C MET A 199 -9.29 10.51 -5.32
N LYS A 200 -10.13 11.17 -4.51
CA LYS A 200 -11.60 11.10 -4.62
C LYS A 200 -12.13 11.58 -5.98
N THR A 201 -11.39 12.41 -6.68
CA THR A 201 -11.76 12.90 -8.04
C THR A 201 -11.30 11.95 -9.14
N LEU A 202 -10.14 11.30 -8.95
CA LEU A 202 -9.53 10.43 -9.95
C LEU A 202 -10.10 9.02 -9.95
N CYS A 203 -10.31 8.45 -8.76
CA CYS A 203 -10.71 7.06 -8.60
C CYS A 203 -12.20 6.85 -8.87
N ASP A 204 -12.55 5.64 -9.35
CA ASP A 204 -13.94 5.24 -9.60
C ASP A 204 -14.76 5.13 -8.31
N TYR A 205 -14.09 4.73 -7.24
CA TYR A 205 -14.67 4.58 -5.90
C TYR A 205 -13.75 5.19 -4.84
N SER A 206 -14.33 5.49 -3.69
CA SER A 206 -13.57 5.99 -2.52
C SER A 206 -14.24 5.50 -1.26
N PHE A 207 -13.46 4.96 -0.33
CA PHE A 207 -13.94 4.46 0.94
C PHE A 207 -13.12 5.07 2.07
N ASP A 208 -13.78 5.52 3.11
CA ASP A 208 -13.14 6.13 4.27
C ASP A 208 -12.81 5.07 5.35
N THR A 209 -13.32 3.83 5.20
CA THR A 209 -13.01 2.68 6.06
C THR A 209 -12.99 1.36 5.28
N PRO A 210 -12.25 0.32 5.75
CA PRO A 210 -12.30 -1.01 5.16
C PRO A 210 -13.68 -1.66 5.23
N GLU A 211 -14.50 -1.34 6.24
CA GLU A 211 -15.87 -1.84 6.36
C GLU A 211 -16.79 -1.28 5.25
N GLU A 212 -16.55 -0.06 4.77
CA GLU A 212 -17.26 0.48 3.61
C GLU A 212 -16.89 -0.29 2.33
N LEU A 213 -15.61 -0.60 2.15
CA LEU A 213 -15.14 -1.46 1.06
C LEU A 213 -15.77 -2.87 1.15
N GLU A 214 -15.81 -3.47 2.35
CA GLU A 214 -16.43 -4.79 2.57
C GLU A 214 -17.91 -4.80 2.14
N ARG A 215 -18.68 -3.83 2.59
CA ARG A 215 -20.08 -3.67 2.19
C ARG A 215 -20.23 -3.51 0.68
N PHE A 216 -19.42 -2.67 0.08
CA PHE A 216 -19.43 -2.45 -1.36
C PHE A 216 -19.17 -3.72 -2.18
N LEU A 217 -18.22 -4.54 -1.72
CA LEU A 217 -17.82 -5.77 -2.42
C LEU A 217 -18.85 -6.89 -2.30
N PHE A 218 -19.44 -7.05 -1.13
CA PHE A 218 -20.13 -8.30 -0.75
C PHE A 218 -21.59 -8.14 -0.37
N GLU A 219 -22.08 -6.93 -0.09
CA GLU A 219 -23.50 -6.74 0.13
C GLU A 219 -24.21 -6.46 -1.19
N GLU A 220 -25.24 -7.23 -1.48
CA GLU A 220 -26.15 -6.91 -2.60
C GLU A 220 -26.75 -5.54 -2.33
N ASN A 221 -26.67 -4.64 -3.32
CA ASN A 221 -27.48 -3.43 -3.30
C ASN A 221 -28.94 -3.88 -3.19
N SER A 222 -29.49 -3.79 -1.98
CA SER A 222 -30.94 -3.89 -1.78
C SER A 222 -31.58 -2.73 -2.55
N LEU A 223 -31.97 -3.01 -3.79
CA LEU A 223 -32.80 -2.14 -4.62
C LEU A 223 -34.21 -2.04 -4.01
#